data_e633535a73b9650510151a95c9a4af8b
#
_entry.id   e633535a73b9650510151a95c9a4af8b
#
_cell.length_a   1.000
_cell.length_b   1.000
_cell.length_c   1.000
_cell.angle_alpha   90.00
_cell.angle_beta   90.00
_cell.angle_gamma   90.00
#
_symmetry.space_group_name_H-M   'P 1'
#
loop_
_entity.id
_entity.type
_entity.pdbx_description
1 polymer ?
#
loop_
_entity_poly.entity_id
_entity_poly.type
_entity_poly.pdbx_seq_one_letter_code
_entity_poly.pdbx_strand_id
1 'polypeptide(L)'
;MSPDTVGAVTDRVGPVRSASSRRQADWAPVNTAPSVPAVEPAVAEPVGELIVDWYDGAARDLPWRAPGTDPWAVLVSEVMLQQTPVARVEPVWRAWLARWPTPAALAAASPAEVIRAWGKLGYPRRALRLREAAIAITERHAGVVPADVDELESLPGIGTYTARAVACFGHGQRQPVVDTNVRRVVARLVHGRGEAAAARAADLADIAALAPQDDARAVRFSVAVMELGALVCVAGTPRCGTCPVADRCAWRLSGYPAADGPARRVQKFAGTDRQVRGRLLDVLRAAAEPVEPAALAQAWDDAVQRSRCLDSLLVDGLVVQTDDDRFSLPE
;
A
#
# COMPACT_ATOMS: atom_id res chain seq x y z
N MET A 1 77.39 -14.99 -8.81
CA MET A 1 77.82 -16.07 -7.87
C MET A 1 76.54 -16.56 -7.20
N SER A 2 76.09 -17.70 -7.64
CA SER A 2 75.09 -18.57 -6.97
C SER A 2 75.74 -19.25 -5.79
N PRO A 3 75.04 -20.15 -5.01
CA PRO A 3 73.59 -20.43 -4.81
C PRO A 3 73.30 -20.80 -3.34
N ASP A 4 72.12 -21.41 -3.17
CA ASP A 4 71.75 -22.42 -2.14
C ASP A 4 70.82 -21.91 -1.02
N THR A 5 69.79 -22.56 -0.59
CA THR A 5 69.34 -23.95 -0.78
C THR A 5 67.92 -24.06 -0.37
N VAL A 6 67.14 -24.88 -1.09
CA VAL A 6 65.82 -25.33 -0.86
C VAL A 6 65.72 -26.23 0.37
N GLY A 7 64.75 -25.94 1.24
CA GLY A 7 64.34 -26.86 2.32
C GLY A 7 62.85 -27.21 2.12
N ALA A 8 62.62 -28.35 1.48
CA ALA A 8 61.25 -28.90 1.37
C ALA A 8 60.87 -29.60 2.69
N VAL A 9 59.80 -29.15 3.30
CA VAL A 9 59.12 -29.87 4.39
C VAL A 9 57.85 -30.50 3.81
N THR A 10 57.90 -31.80 3.67
CA THR A 10 56.79 -32.66 3.33
C THR A 10 55.95 -32.89 4.59
N ASP A 11 54.83 -32.22 4.70
CA ASP A 11 53.85 -32.55 5.74
C ASP A 11 52.84 -33.58 5.21
N ARG A 12 52.82 -34.71 5.92
CA ARG A 12 51.93 -35.84 5.68
C ARG A 12 50.52 -35.47 6.12
N VAL A 13 49.63 -35.39 5.18
CA VAL A 13 48.18 -35.30 5.44
C VAL A 13 47.69 -36.68 5.85
N GLY A 14 47.38 -36.86 7.14
CA GLY A 14 46.67 -38.03 7.64
C GLY A 14 45.15 -37.92 7.31
N PRO A 15 44.45 -39.06 7.21
CA PRO A 15 43.08 -39.08 6.79
C PRO A 15 42.15 -38.45 7.87
N VAL A 16 41.43 -37.42 7.49
CA VAL A 16 40.38 -36.82 8.31
C VAL A 16 39.22 -37.79 8.45
N ARG A 17 39.00 -38.27 9.65
CA ARG A 17 37.83 -39.09 10.03
C ARG A 17 36.58 -38.22 9.91
N SER A 18 35.66 -38.58 9.02
CA SER A 18 34.31 -38.05 8.98
C SER A 18 33.52 -38.55 10.17
N ALA A 19 33.32 -37.71 11.16
CA ALA A 19 32.36 -37.90 12.23
C ALA A 19 31.33 -36.76 12.15
N SER A 20 30.32 -36.93 11.36
CA SER A 20 29.13 -36.08 11.43
C SER A 20 27.89 -36.94 11.54
N SER A 21 27.59 -37.38 12.72
CA SER A 21 26.24 -37.65 13.11
C SER A 21 25.67 -36.36 13.76
N ARG A 22 25.30 -35.39 12.94
CA ARG A 22 24.40 -34.33 13.40
C ARG A 22 23.06 -35.02 13.58
N ARG A 23 22.67 -35.19 14.83
CA ARG A 23 21.27 -35.52 15.17
C ARG A 23 20.41 -34.45 14.51
N GLN A 24 19.61 -34.85 13.52
CA GLN A 24 18.46 -34.11 13.06
C GLN A 24 17.58 -33.91 14.31
N ALA A 25 17.52 -32.68 14.78
CA ALA A 25 16.52 -32.31 15.76
C ALA A 25 15.18 -32.46 15.05
N ASP A 26 14.39 -33.44 15.47
CA ASP A 26 13.00 -33.60 15.08
C ASP A 26 12.25 -32.32 15.48
N TRP A 27 12.12 -31.39 14.52
CA TRP A 27 11.20 -30.29 14.64
C TRP A 27 9.80 -30.85 14.42
N ALA A 28 9.16 -31.30 15.49
CA ALA A 28 7.75 -31.51 15.51
C ALA A 28 7.08 -30.13 15.40
N PRO A 29 6.18 -29.88 14.44
CA PRO A 29 5.40 -28.64 14.42
C PRO A 29 4.46 -28.65 15.61
N VAL A 30 4.86 -27.97 16.68
CA VAL A 30 3.98 -27.70 17.82
C VAL A 30 3.05 -26.56 17.43
N ASN A 31 1.80 -26.80 17.55
CA ASN A 31 0.67 -25.89 17.37
C ASN A 31 0.03 -25.87 15.98
N THR A 32 -0.76 -26.87 15.70
CA THR A 32 -1.95 -26.71 14.89
C THR A 32 -2.92 -25.83 15.68
N ALA A 33 -2.87 -24.51 15.47
CA ALA A 33 -4.03 -23.68 15.77
C ALA A 33 -5.24 -24.36 15.10
N PRO A 34 -6.41 -24.46 15.76
CA PRO A 34 -7.56 -25.10 15.17
C PRO A 34 -7.80 -24.46 13.81
N SER A 35 -7.81 -25.28 12.76
CA SER A 35 -8.14 -24.84 11.42
C SER A 35 -9.56 -24.28 11.49
N VAL A 36 -9.69 -22.95 11.39
CA VAL A 36 -11.01 -22.35 11.20
C VAL A 36 -11.52 -22.94 9.87
N PRO A 37 -12.69 -23.59 9.85
CA PRO A 37 -13.20 -24.19 8.64
C PRO A 37 -13.28 -23.11 7.55
N ALA A 38 -12.82 -23.44 6.35
CA ALA A 38 -13.05 -22.60 5.19
C ALA A 38 -14.57 -22.38 5.06
N VAL A 39 -14.97 -21.15 4.81
CA VAL A 39 -16.40 -20.85 4.57
C VAL A 39 -16.83 -21.68 3.37
N GLU A 40 -17.81 -22.55 3.57
CA GLU A 40 -18.33 -23.36 2.46
C GLU A 40 -18.92 -22.41 1.39
N PRO A 41 -18.65 -22.66 0.09
CA PRO A 41 -19.12 -21.78 -1.00
C PRO A 41 -20.63 -21.47 -0.95
N ALA A 42 -21.45 -22.43 -0.55
CA ALA A 42 -22.90 -22.28 -0.43
C ALA A 42 -23.35 -21.31 0.67
N VAL A 43 -22.50 -21.04 1.67
CA VAL A 43 -22.78 -20.06 2.76
C VAL A 43 -22.19 -18.69 2.41
N ALA A 44 -21.16 -18.65 1.59
CA ALA A 44 -20.47 -17.41 1.21
C ALA A 44 -21.27 -16.56 0.22
N GLU A 45 -21.89 -17.15 -0.79
CA GLU A 45 -22.64 -16.44 -1.84
C GLU A 45 -23.74 -15.53 -1.30
N PRO A 46 -24.63 -15.97 -0.39
CA PRO A 46 -25.63 -15.06 0.18
C PRO A 46 -25.05 -13.88 0.95
N VAL A 47 -23.88 -14.02 1.55
CA VAL A 47 -23.20 -12.92 2.28
C VAL A 47 -22.69 -11.86 1.31
N GLY A 48 -22.09 -12.29 0.21
CA GLY A 48 -21.60 -11.39 -0.84
C GLY A 48 -22.75 -10.58 -1.48
N GLU A 49 -23.86 -11.24 -1.79
CA GLU A 49 -25.06 -10.59 -2.36
C GLU A 49 -25.63 -9.54 -1.39
N LEU A 50 -25.79 -9.88 -0.11
CA LEU A 50 -26.28 -8.93 0.89
C LEU A 50 -25.41 -7.68 1.01
N ILE A 51 -24.09 -7.82 0.88
CA ILE A 51 -23.16 -6.70 0.92
C ILE A 51 -23.28 -5.83 -0.33
N VAL A 52 -23.46 -6.44 -1.51
CA VAL A 52 -23.67 -5.72 -2.77
C VAL A 52 -25.00 -4.95 -2.75
N ASP A 53 -26.08 -5.59 -2.34
CA ASP A 53 -27.42 -4.96 -2.28
C ASP A 53 -27.43 -3.79 -1.29
N TRP A 54 -26.77 -3.92 -0.14
CA TRP A 54 -26.57 -2.82 0.80
C TRP A 54 -25.80 -1.66 0.16
N TYR A 55 -24.74 -1.96 -0.59
CA TYR A 55 -23.90 -0.96 -1.23
C TYR A 55 -24.67 -0.10 -2.24
N ASP A 56 -25.65 -0.66 -2.93
CA ASP A 56 -26.46 0.07 -3.90
C ASP A 56 -27.23 1.24 -3.30
N GLY A 57 -27.57 1.17 -2.00
CA GLY A 57 -28.23 2.25 -1.28
C GLY A 57 -27.33 3.09 -0.36
N ALA A 58 -26.09 2.66 -0.12
CA ALA A 58 -25.18 3.25 0.88
C ALA A 58 -23.87 3.78 0.30
N ALA A 59 -23.61 3.59 -0.99
CA ALA A 59 -22.38 4.01 -1.65
C ALA A 59 -22.14 5.51 -1.54
N ARG A 60 -20.91 5.90 -1.15
CA ARG A 60 -20.48 7.30 -1.27
C ARG A 60 -20.30 7.64 -2.76
N ASP A 61 -20.70 8.83 -3.13
CA ASP A 61 -20.39 9.40 -4.45
C ASP A 61 -18.91 9.80 -4.48
N LEU A 62 -18.07 8.95 -5.08
CA LEU A 62 -16.66 9.18 -5.23
C LEU A 62 -16.31 9.23 -6.72
N PRO A 63 -15.63 10.28 -7.22
CA PRO A 63 -15.48 10.51 -8.64
C PRO A 63 -14.71 9.40 -9.37
N TRP A 64 -13.79 8.72 -8.70
CA TRP A 64 -13.05 7.56 -9.25
C TRP A 64 -13.85 6.25 -9.26
N ARG A 65 -15.09 6.27 -8.76
CA ARG A 65 -16.05 5.15 -8.81
C ARG A 65 -17.18 5.38 -9.80
N ALA A 66 -17.18 6.52 -10.49
CA ALA A 66 -18.18 6.80 -11.52
C ALA A 66 -18.09 5.77 -12.65
N PRO A 67 -19.25 5.32 -13.20
CA PRO A 67 -19.26 4.41 -14.34
C PRO A 67 -18.43 4.95 -15.52
N GLY A 68 -17.56 4.12 -16.10
CA GLY A 68 -16.71 4.51 -17.22
C GLY A 68 -15.48 5.34 -16.83
N THR A 69 -15.15 5.43 -15.55
CA THR A 69 -13.88 6.05 -15.12
C THR A 69 -12.69 5.33 -15.76
N ASP A 70 -11.84 6.10 -16.41
CA ASP A 70 -10.64 5.59 -17.08
C ASP A 70 -9.70 4.85 -16.11
N PRO A 71 -9.10 3.70 -16.48
CA PRO A 71 -8.16 2.96 -15.64
C PRO A 71 -6.98 3.79 -15.12
N TRP A 72 -6.51 4.80 -15.90
CA TRP A 72 -5.52 5.74 -15.41
C TRP A 72 -6.02 6.55 -14.22
N ALA A 73 -7.23 7.07 -14.32
CA ALA A 73 -7.85 7.82 -13.24
C ALA A 73 -8.06 6.97 -11.97
N VAL A 74 -8.40 5.69 -12.14
CA VAL A 74 -8.48 4.72 -11.05
C VAL A 74 -7.09 4.48 -10.44
N LEU A 75 -6.07 4.23 -11.25
CA LEU A 75 -4.69 4.03 -10.76
C LEU A 75 -4.20 5.23 -9.94
N VAL A 76 -4.42 6.45 -10.43
CA VAL A 76 -4.08 7.69 -9.71
C VAL A 76 -4.78 7.75 -8.36
N SER A 77 -6.09 7.44 -8.30
CA SER A 77 -6.84 7.44 -7.05
C SER A 77 -6.31 6.41 -6.05
N GLU A 78 -6.03 5.18 -6.50
CA GLU A 78 -5.53 4.10 -5.64
C GLU A 78 -4.16 4.44 -5.03
N VAL A 79 -3.26 5.05 -5.81
CA VAL A 79 -1.98 5.53 -5.28
C VAL A 79 -2.16 6.69 -4.30
N MET A 80 -3.06 7.64 -4.58
CA MET A 80 -3.32 8.78 -3.68
C MET A 80 -3.99 8.36 -2.37
N LEU A 81 -4.87 7.38 -2.41
CA LEU A 81 -5.63 6.88 -1.25
C LEU A 81 -4.79 6.07 -0.26
N GLN A 82 -3.59 5.60 -0.65
CA GLN A 82 -2.71 4.90 0.28
C GLN A 82 -2.44 5.76 1.52
N GLN A 83 -2.99 5.35 2.67
CA GLN A 83 -2.85 6.03 3.96
C GLN A 83 -3.28 7.52 3.97
N THR A 84 -4.13 7.94 3.03
CA THR A 84 -4.61 9.32 2.93
C THR A 84 -6.15 9.34 2.91
N PRO A 85 -6.81 10.13 3.77
CA PRO A 85 -8.27 10.22 3.80
C PRO A 85 -8.85 10.74 2.49
N VAL A 86 -10.01 10.21 2.08
CA VAL A 86 -10.76 10.55 0.87
C VAL A 86 -10.93 12.07 0.68
N ALA A 87 -11.38 12.78 1.72
CA ALA A 87 -11.61 14.23 1.66
C ALA A 87 -10.36 15.06 1.32
N ARG A 88 -9.15 14.52 1.54
CA ARG A 88 -7.89 15.16 1.15
C ARG A 88 -7.47 14.77 -0.26
N VAL A 89 -7.85 13.58 -0.72
CA VAL A 89 -7.47 13.06 -2.03
C VAL A 89 -8.30 13.68 -3.13
N GLU A 90 -9.61 13.75 -2.97
CA GLU A 90 -10.52 14.17 -4.04
C GLU A 90 -10.14 15.49 -4.73
N PRO A 91 -9.91 16.61 -4.03
CA PRO A 91 -9.57 17.87 -4.68
C PRO A 91 -8.22 17.79 -5.44
N VAL A 92 -7.25 17.07 -4.89
CA VAL A 92 -5.93 16.89 -5.53
C VAL A 92 -6.05 15.96 -6.75
N TRP A 93 -6.82 14.90 -6.67
CA TRP A 93 -7.07 13.98 -7.77
C TRP A 93 -7.72 14.69 -8.97
N ARG A 94 -8.74 15.53 -8.72
CA ARG A 94 -9.39 16.34 -9.78
C ARG A 94 -8.39 17.28 -10.46
N ALA A 95 -7.61 18.02 -9.67
CA ALA A 95 -6.58 18.92 -10.20
C ALA A 95 -5.48 18.18 -10.95
N TRP A 96 -5.10 16.99 -10.47
CA TRP A 96 -4.09 16.15 -11.08
C TRP A 96 -4.52 15.63 -12.46
N LEU A 97 -5.73 15.09 -12.57
CA LEU A 97 -6.26 14.58 -13.84
C LEU A 97 -6.59 15.70 -14.84
N ALA A 98 -6.99 16.88 -14.36
CA ALA A 98 -7.12 18.06 -15.25
C ALA A 98 -5.78 18.46 -15.86
N ARG A 99 -4.67 18.29 -15.12
CA ARG A 99 -3.32 18.61 -15.60
C ARG A 99 -2.68 17.47 -16.40
N TRP A 100 -2.86 16.23 -15.95
CA TRP A 100 -2.27 15.02 -16.54
C TRP A 100 -3.34 13.95 -16.79
N PRO A 101 -4.15 14.13 -17.85
CA PRO A 101 -5.27 13.22 -18.13
C PRO A 101 -4.85 11.84 -18.62
N THR A 102 -3.57 11.66 -19.00
CA THR A 102 -3.03 10.39 -19.50
C THR A 102 -1.68 10.06 -18.84
N PRO A 103 -1.25 8.77 -18.86
CA PRO A 103 0.09 8.39 -18.43
C PRO A 103 1.19 9.19 -19.16
N ALA A 104 1.09 9.37 -20.47
CA ALA A 104 2.07 10.11 -21.27
C ALA A 104 2.20 11.57 -20.82
N ALA A 105 1.09 12.21 -20.45
CA ALA A 105 1.12 13.58 -19.95
C ALA A 105 1.88 13.68 -18.60
N LEU A 106 1.69 12.72 -17.68
CA LEU A 106 2.44 12.70 -16.43
C LEU A 106 3.91 12.28 -16.64
N ALA A 107 4.18 11.37 -17.55
CA ALA A 107 5.54 10.94 -17.89
C ALA A 107 6.42 12.11 -18.37
N ALA A 108 5.84 13.04 -19.13
CA ALA A 108 6.51 14.24 -19.64
C ALA A 108 6.72 15.34 -18.58
N ALA A 109 6.03 15.26 -17.42
CA ALA A 109 6.19 16.25 -16.35
C ALA A 109 7.53 16.09 -15.63
N SER A 110 8.12 17.21 -15.18
CA SER A 110 9.32 17.15 -14.34
C SER A 110 8.99 16.61 -12.92
N PRO A 111 9.93 15.96 -12.25
CA PRO A 111 9.76 15.54 -10.86
C PRO A 111 9.34 16.69 -9.93
N ALA A 112 9.89 17.90 -10.12
CA ALA A 112 9.52 19.09 -9.37
C ALA A 112 8.04 19.45 -9.50
N GLU A 113 7.51 19.42 -10.73
CA GLU A 113 6.09 19.69 -10.98
C GLU A 113 5.19 18.68 -10.27
N VAL A 114 5.56 17.40 -10.34
CA VAL A 114 4.84 16.28 -9.73
C VAL A 114 4.84 16.41 -8.21
N ILE A 115 5.99 16.75 -7.58
CA ILE A 115 6.10 16.96 -6.14
C ILE A 115 5.29 18.19 -5.69
N ARG A 116 5.30 19.28 -6.48
CA ARG A 116 4.49 20.48 -6.20
C ARG A 116 3.00 20.16 -6.24
N ALA A 117 2.54 19.49 -7.29
CA ALA A 117 1.12 19.12 -7.45
C ALA A 117 0.64 18.10 -6.41
N TRP A 118 1.52 17.21 -5.91
CA TRP A 118 1.19 16.29 -4.82
C TRP A 118 0.85 17.02 -3.52
N GLY A 119 1.43 18.17 -3.31
CA GLY A 119 1.13 19.04 -2.18
C GLY A 119 1.26 18.33 -0.83
N LYS A 120 0.23 18.45 -0.01
CA LYS A 120 0.21 17.95 1.38
C LYS A 120 -0.45 16.57 1.54
N LEU A 121 -0.55 15.75 0.49
CA LEU A 121 -1.13 14.40 0.62
C LEU A 121 -0.32 13.48 1.56
N GLY A 122 0.96 13.80 1.78
CA GLY A 122 1.88 12.98 2.57
C GLY A 122 2.55 11.88 1.74
N TYR A 123 3.64 11.32 2.28
CA TYR A 123 4.43 10.29 1.60
C TYR A 123 4.77 10.65 0.14
N PRO A 124 5.48 11.75 -0.12
CA PRO A 124 5.65 12.34 -1.45
C PRO A 124 6.41 11.44 -2.45
N ARG A 125 7.15 10.43 -1.99
CA ARG A 125 7.74 9.40 -2.87
C ARG A 125 6.70 8.69 -3.74
N ARG A 126 5.44 8.62 -3.28
CA ARG A 126 4.35 8.04 -4.10
C ARG A 126 4.12 8.83 -5.38
N ALA A 127 4.30 10.14 -5.33
CA ALA A 127 4.18 10.99 -6.52
C ALA A 127 5.24 10.63 -7.57
N LEU A 128 6.50 10.47 -7.15
CA LEU A 128 7.58 10.06 -8.03
C LEU A 128 7.37 8.64 -8.57
N ARG A 129 6.94 7.70 -7.71
CA ARG A 129 6.60 6.33 -8.13
C ARG A 129 5.45 6.29 -9.14
N LEU A 130 4.43 7.15 -8.97
CA LEU A 130 3.34 7.26 -9.95
C LEU A 130 3.84 7.82 -11.29
N ARG A 131 4.77 8.78 -11.27
CA ARG A 131 5.42 9.26 -12.48
C ARG A 131 6.27 8.17 -13.15
N GLU A 132 7.06 7.42 -12.39
CA GLU A 132 7.84 6.28 -12.90
C GLU A 132 6.91 5.22 -13.52
N ALA A 133 5.77 4.92 -12.87
CA ALA A 133 4.76 4.03 -13.44
C ALA A 133 4.18 4.59 -14.76
N ALA A 134 3.91 5.89 -14.82
CA ALA A 134 3.42 6.55 -16.04
C ALA A 134 4.42 6.48 -17.20
N ILE A 135 5.72 6.64 -16.92
CA ILE A 135 6.81 6.44 -17.90
C ILE A 135 6.78 4.99 -18.40
N ALA A 136 6.76 4.04 -17.49
CA ALA A 136 6.73 2.62 -17.82
C ALA A 136 5.48 2.22 -18.65
N ILE A 137 4.31 2.77 -18.32
CA ILE A 137 3.07 2.55 -19.07
C ILE A 137 3.22 3.14 -20.49
N THR A 138 3.80 4.33 -20.62
CA THR A 138 3.98 4.99 -21.92
C THR A 138 4.95 4.21 -22.79
N GLU A 139 6.07 3.77 -22.25
CA GLU A 139 7.13 3.10 -23.00
C GLU A 139 6.82 1.63 -23.33
N ARG A 140 6.20 0.90 -22.38
CA ARG A 140 6.02 -0.56 -22.51
C ARG A 140 4.61 -0.98 -22.93
N HIS A 141 3.61 -0.12 -22.68
CA HIS A 141 2.20 -0.41 -22.92
C HIS A 141 1.50 0.62 -23.80
N ALA A 142 2.26 1.33 -24.65
CA ALA A 142 1.74 2.34 -25.61
C ALA A 142 0.84 3.41 -24.95
N GLY A 143 1.10 3.76 -23.70
CA GLY A 143 0.32 4.74 -22.93
C GLY A 143 -1.01 4.25 -22.39
N VAL A 144 -1.33 2.95 -22.53
CA VAL A 144 -2.55 2.32 -22.00
C VAL A 144 -2.22 1.58 -20.72
N VAL A 145 -2.99 1.83 -19.64
CA VAL A 145 -2.83 1.08 -18.40
C VAL A 145 -3.13 -0.40 -18.65
N PRO A 146 -2.20 -1.32 -18.36
CA PRO A 146 -2.43 -2.74 -18.58
C PRO A 146 -3.59 -3.29 -17.74
N ALA A 147 -4.24 -4.32 -18.21
CA ALA A 147 -5.35 -4.98 -17.53
C ALA A 147 -4.90 -6.23 -16.76
N ASP A 148 -3.79 -6.82 -17.15
CA ASP A 148 -3.23 -8.00 -16.50
C ASP A 148 -2.58 -7.64 -15.15
N VAL A 149 -2.81 -8.47 -14.12
CA VAL A 149 -2.33 -8.19 -12.76
C VAL A 149 -0.81 -8.27 -12.68
N ASP A 150 -0.17 -9.21 -13.37
CA ASP A 150 1.28 -9.38 -13.33
C ASP A 150 1.98 -8.22 -14.07
N GLU A 151 1.41 -7.75 -15.19
CA GLU A 151 1.87 -6.54 -15.88
C GLU A 151 1.74 -5.30 -14.99
N LEU A 152 0.60 -5.16 -14.29
CA LEU A 152 0.38 -4.06 -13.33
C LEU A 152 1.38 -4.12 -12.17
N GLU A 153 1.64 -5.30 -11.60
CA GLU A 153 2.63 -5.46 -10.51
C GLU A 153 4.06 -5.18 -10.97
N SER A 154 4.36 -5.32 -12.27
CA SER A 154 5.66 -4.99 -12.84
C SER A 154 5.95 -3.47 -12.90
N LEU A 155 4.92 -2.63 -12.72
CA LEU A 155 5.05 -1.17 -12.77
C LEU A 155 5.69 -0.64 -11.49
N PRO A 156 6.56 0.38 -11.58
CA PRO A 156 7.20 1.00 -10.42
C PRO A 156 6.19 1.48 -9.36
N GLY A 157 6.34 0.98 -8.12
CA GLY A 157 5.51 1.41 -6.99
C GLY A 157 4.10 0.83 -6.95
N ILE A 158 3.77 -0.07 -7.86
CA ILE A 158 2.50 -0.80 -7.88
C ILE A 158 2.72 -2.17 -7.23
N GLY A 159 2.05 -2.41 -6.12
CA GLY A 159 2.06 -3.70 -5.43
C GLY A 159 0.76 -4.45 -5.64
N THR A 160 0.70 -5.68 -5.14
CA THR A 160 -0.42 -6.65 -5.31
C THR A 160 -1.80 -6.02 -5.05
N TYR A 161 -1.94 -5.19 -4.02
CA TYR A 161 -3.21 -4.51 -3.75
C TYR A 161 -3.60 -3.58 -4.91
N THR A 162 -2.70 -2.66 -5.27
CA THR A 162 -2.99 -1.64 -6.29
C THR A 162 -3.22 -2.28 -7.66
N ALA A 163 -2.44 -3.29 -8.03
CA ALA A 163 -2.61 -4.04 -9.28
C ALA A 163 -4.00 -4.67 -9.36
N ARG A 164 -4.43 -5.40 -8.33
CA ARG A 164 -5.76 -6.02 -8.28
C ARG A 164 -6.88 -4.98 -8.23
N ALA A 165 -6.70 -3.88 -7.52
CA ALA A 165 -7.67 -2.80 -7.47
C ALA A 165 -7.87 -2.15 -8.85
N VAL A 166 -6.79 -1.89 -9.59
CA VAL A 166 -6.87 -1.34 -10.95
C VAL A 166 -7.48 -2.34 -11.93
N ALA A 167 -7.08 -3.61 -11.90
CA ALA A 167 -7.69 -4.65 -12.72
C ALA A 167 -9.20 -4.79 -12.42
N CYS A 168 -9.59 -4.71 -11.14
CA CYS A 168 -10.98 -4.81 -10.72
C CYS A 168 -11.78 -3.55 -11.06
N PHE A 169 -11.35 -2.40 -10.57
CA PHE A 169 -12.14 -1.16 -10.63
C PHE A 169 -11.98 -0.41 -11.94
N GLY A 170 -10.82 -0.52 -12.58
CA GLY A 170 -10.51 0.14 -13.86
C GLY A 170 -10.91 -0.71 -15.06
N HIS A 171 -10.68 -2.02 -15.00
CA HIS A 171 -10.92 -2.92 -16.13
C HIS A 171 -12.12 -3.86 -15.95
N GLY A 172 -12.83 -3.78 -14.80
CA GLY A 172 -14.01 -4.61 -14.55
C GLY A 172 -13.70 -6.11 -14.38
N GLN A 173 -12.49 -6.48 -14.03
CA GLN A 173 -12.09 -7.87 -13.85
C GLN A 173 -12.48 -8.39 -12.46
N ARG A 174 -12.93 -9.62 -12.39
CA ARG A 174 -13.14 -10.34 -11.13
C ARG A 174 -11.81 -10.56 -10.42
N GLN A 175 -11.47 -9.70 -9.48
CA GLN A 175 -10.25 -9.79 -8.67
C GLN A 175 -10.58 -9.65 -7.18
N PRO A 176 -9.97 -10.47 -6.32
CA PRO A 176 -10.04 -10.25 -4.88
C PRO A 176 -9.19 -9.03 -4.50
N VAL A 177 -9.82 -7.97 -3.99
CA VAL A 177 -9.16 -6.73 -3.56
C VAL A 177 -9.20 -6.65 -2.04
N VAL A 178 -8.03 -6.62 -1.39
CA VAL A 178 -7.92 -6.74 0.07
C VAL A 178 -7.08 -5.61 0.66
N ASP A 179 -7.75 -4.60 1.18
CA ASP A 179 -7.15 -3.54 1.99
C ASP A 179 -7.28 -3.82 3.50
N THR A 180 -6.86 -2.88 4.33
CA THR A 180 -6.98 -3.00 5.79
C THR A 180 -8.43 -3.01 6.28
N ASN A 181 -9.37 -2.40 5.54
CA ASN A 181 -10.79 -2.40 5.88
C ASN A 181 -11.41 -3.75 5.56
N VAL A 182 -11.13 -4.27 4.37
CA VAL A 182 -11.57 -5.60 3.93
C VAL A 182 -11.07 -6.68 4.89
N ARG A 183 -9.78 -6.67 5.23
CA ARG A 183 -9.19 -7.61 6.20
C ARG A 183 -9.89 -7.57 7.56
N ARG A 184 -10.27 -6.39 8.03
CA ARG A 184 -11.01 -6.24 9.28
C ARG A 184 -12.43 -6.81 9.16
N VAL A 185 -13.11 -6.57 8.03
CA VAL A 185 -14.44 -7.14 7.76
C VAL A 185 -14.36 -8.66 7.79
N VAL A 186 -13.43 -9.27 7.05
CA VAL A 186 -13.23 -10.72 7.01
C VAL A 186 -12.87 -11.28 8.38
N ALA A 187 -11.95 -10.64 9.11
CA ALA A 187 -11.57 -11.08 10.46
C ALA A 187 -12.78 -11.18 11.39
N ARG A 188 -13.69 -10.22 11.32
CA ARG A 188 -14.91 -10.20 12.16
C ARG A 188 -16.00 -11.10 11.62
N LEU A 189 -16.28 -11.00 10.33
CA LEU A 189 -17.38 -11.71 9.69
C LEU A 189 -17.15 -13.21 9.64
N VAL A 190 -15.97 -13.63 9.21
CA VAL A 190 -15.63 -15.04 8.94
C VAL A 190 -14.91 -15.67 10.11
N HIS A 191 -13.89 -15.01 10.63
CA HIS A 191 -12.99 -15.60 11.62
C HIS A 191 -13.36 -15.31 13.08
N GLY A 192 -14.41 -14.54 13.36
CA GLY A 192 -14.86 -14.22 14.72
C GLY A 192 -13.85 -13.42 15.55
N ARG A 193 -12.89 -12.72 14.93
CA ARG A 193 -11.83 -11.96 15.61
C ARG A 193 -12.08 -10.46 15.50
N GLY A 194 -11.90 -9.73 16.61
CA GLY A 194 -12.11 -8.28 16.66
C GLY A 194 -11.21 -7.47 15.72
N GLU A 195 -9.99 -7.96 15.47
CA GLU A 195 -9.00 -7.33 14.58
C GLU A 195 -8.40 -8.33 13.59
N ALA A 196 -7.92 -7.82 12.45
CA ALA A 196 -7.19 -8.61 11.49
C ALA A 196 -5.77 -8.91 11.99
N ALA A 197 -5.31 -10.14 11.80
CA ALA A 197 -3.90 -10.51 11.99
C ALA A 197 -3.00 -9.81 10.96
N ALA A 198 -1.70 -10.12 10.92
CA ALA A 198 -0.80 -9.67 9.85
C ALA A 198 -1.33 -10.10 8.46
N ALA A 199 -1.00 -9.35 7.39
CA ALA A 199 -1.43 -9.69 6.04
C ALA A 199 -0.91 -11.07 5.61
N ARG A 200 -1.77 -11.87 4.98
CA ARG A 200 -1.47 -13.24 4.53
C ARG A 200 -2.02 -13.45 3.13
N ALA A 201 -1.40 -14.37 2.38
CA ALA A 201 -1.92 -14.79 1.08
C ALA A 201 -3.35 -15.37 1.18
N ALA A 202 -3.69 -16.02 2.29
CA ALA A 202 -5.03 -16.56 2.55
C ALA A 202 -6.13 -15.46 2.59
N ASP A 203 -5.79 -14.21 2.88
CA ASP A 203 -6.77 -13.11 2.90
C ASP A 203 -7.43 -12.92 1.52
N LEU A 204 -6.71 -13.21 0.43
CA LEU A 204 -7.26 -13.19 -0.94
C LEU A 204 -8.26 -14.32 -1.17
N ALA A 205 -7.96 -15.53 -0.68
CA ALA A 205 -8.85 -16.68 -0.79
C ALA A 205 -10.14 -16.47 0.04
N ASP A 206 -10.01 -15.93 1.25
CA ASP A 206 -11.15 -15.60 2.11
C ASP A 206 -12.14 -14.65 1.40
N ILE A 207 -11.63 -13.62 0.74
CA ILE A 207 -12.47 -12.65 0.02
C ILE A 207 -13.04 -13.23 -1.27
N ALA A 208 -12.26 -14.03 -1.99
CA ALA A 208 -12.72 -14.70 -3.21
C ALA A 208 -13.89 -15.66 -2.92
N ALA A 209 -13.85 -16.36 -1.77
CA ALA A 209 -14.90 -17.28 -1.34
C ALA A 209 -16.22 -16.55 -0.97
N LEU A 210 -16.15 -15.29 -0.56
CA LEU A 210 -17.33 -14.47 -0.23
C LEU A 210 -17.94 -13.79 -1.46
N ALA A 211 -17.21 -13.68 -2.55
CA ALA A 211 -17.65 -12.94 -3.73
C ALA A 211 -18.78 -13.68 -4.46
N PRO A 212 -19.80 -12.94 -4.97
CA PRO A 212 -20.83 -13.51 -5.85
C PRO A 212 -20.25 -14.28 -7.04
N GLN A 213 -21.03 -15.22 -7.61
CA GLN A 213 -20.58 -16.00 -8.78
C GLN A 213 -20.58 -15.18 -10.06
N ASP A 214 -21.53 -14.28 -10.21
CA ASP A 214 -21.57 -13.34 -11.34
C ASP A 214 -20.39 -12.36 -11.29
N ASP A 215 -19.68 -12.21 -12.40
CA ASP A 215 -18.45 -11.42 -12.45
C ASP A 215 -18.69 -9.92 -12.21
N ALA A 216 -19.75 -9.34 -12.75
CA ALA A 216 -20.08 -7.95 -12.54
C ALA A 216 -20.44 -7.67 -11.06
N ARG A 217 -21.18 -8.57 -10.45
CA ARG A 217 -21.49 -8.50 -9.01
C ARG A 217 -20.25 -8.75 -8.15
N ALA A 218 -19.32 -9.61 -8.57
CA ALA A 218 -18.05 -9.83 -7.88
C ALA A 218 -17.15 -8.58 -7.90
N VAL A 219 -17.09 -7.87 -9.02
CA VAL A 219 -16.41 -6.57 -9.12
C VAL A 219 -17.06 -5.56 -8.16
N ARG A 220 -18.39 -5.48 -8.18
CA ARG A 220 -19.14 -4.60 -7.30
C ARG A 220 -18.98 -4.96 -5.82
N PHE A 221 -18.90 -6.26 -5.49
CA PHE A 221 -18.62 -6.76 -4.15
C PHE A 221 -17.27 -6.27 -3.61
N SER A 222 -16.23 -6.26 -4.44
CA SER A 222 -14.90 -5.78 -4.02
C SER A 222 -14.93 -4.32 -3.55
N VAL A 223 -15.72 -3.45 -4.21
CA VAL A 223 -15.93 -2.07 -3.75
C VAL A 223 -16.84 -2.03 -2.53
N ALA A 224 -17.91 -2.84 -2.54
CA ALA A 224 -18.93 -2.86 -1.48
C ALA A 224 -18.36 -3.27 -0.12
N VAL A 225 -17.50 -4.30 -0.08
CA VAL A 225 -16.87 -4.76 1.17
C VAL A 225 -15.86 -3.73 1.73
N MET A 226 -15.16 -3.01 0.86
CA MET A 226 -14.30 -1.89 1.28
C MET A 226 -15.14 -0.77 1.91
N GLU A 227 -16.28 -0.43 1.29
CA GLU A 227 -17.20 0.58 1.80
C GLU A 227 -17.84 0.17 3.12
N LEU A 228 -18.24 -1.10 3.26
CA LEU A 228 -18.74 -1.66 4.51
C LEU A 228 -17.71 -1.49 5.64
N GLY A 229 -16.44 -1.77 5.35
CA GLY A 229 -15.35 -1.56 6.28
C GLY A 229 -15.09 -0.10 6.62
N ALA A 230 -15.29 0.81 5.68
CA ALA A 230 -15.09 2.25 5.87
C ALA A 230 -16.23 2.91 6.64
N LEU A 231 -17.48 2.50 6.43
CA LEU A 231 -18.67 3.17 6.96
C LEU A 231 -19.33 2.47 8.14
N VAL A 232 -19.33 1.15 8.16
CA VAL A 232 -20.07 0.35 9.15
C VAL A 232 -19.13 -0.44 10.05
N CYS A 233 -18.32 -1.32 9.49
CA CYS A 233 -17.39 -2.17 10.22
C CYS A 233 -16.08 -1.44 10.52
N VAL A 234 -16.14 -0.26 11.12
CA VAL A 234 -14.99 0.60 11.42
C VAL A 234 -14.06 0.00 12.50
N ALA A 235 -12.80 0.50 12.56
CA ALA A 235 -11.79 -0.03 13.48
C ALA A 235 -12.13 0.20 14.97
N GLY A 236 -12.72 1.35 15.29
CA GLY A 236 -13.16 1.66 16.66
C GLY A 236 -14.46 0.97 17.00
N THR A 237 -15.53 1.74 17.24
CA THR A 237 -16.87 1.23 17.55
C THR A 237 -17.65 0.97 16.25
N PRO A 238 -17.80 -0.28 15.81
CA PRO A 238 -18.52 -0.61 14.58
C PRO A 238 -20.03 -0.41 14.76
N ARG A 239 -20.72 -0.08 13.67
CA ARG A 239 -22.17 0.19 13.61
C ARG A 239 -22.92 -1.10 13.28
N CYS A 240 -22.82 -2.12 14.11
CA CYS A 240 -23.40 -3.45 13.84
C CYS A 240 -24.92 -3.44 13.68
N GLY A 241 -25.64 -2.47 14.27
CA GLY A 241 -27.09 -2.33 14.11
C GLY A 241 -27.55 -1.96 12.69
N THR A 242 -26.66 -1.43 11.84
CA THR A 242 -26.93 -1.11 10.43
C THR A 242 -26.16 -1.99 9.44
N CYS A 243 -25.50 -3.05 9.96
CA CYS A 243 -24.69 -3.93 9.13
C CYS A 243 -25.58 -4.94 8.38
N PRO A 244 -25.48 -5.06 7.04
CA PRO A 244 -26.32 -5.96 6.25
C PRO A 244 -26.08 -7.45 6.58
N VAL A 245 -24.92 -7.78 7.16
CA VAL A 245 -24.52 -9.16 7.48
C VAL A 245 -24.38 -9.39 9.00
N ALA A 246 -25.02 -8.54 9.81
CA ALA A 246 -24.92 -8.62 11.27
C ALA A 246 -25.28 -10.00 11.84
N ASP A 247 -26.33 -10.63 11.31
CA ASP A 247 -26.85 -11.92 11.80
C ASP A 247 -26.03 -13.13 11.33
N ARG A 248 -25.04 -12.90 10.49
CA ARG A 248 -24.09 -13.91 10.00
C ARG A 248 -22.66 -13.65 10.45
N CYS A 249 -22.43 -12.55 11.21
CA CYS A 249 -21.10 -12.14 11.64
C CYS A 249 -20.62 -13.01 12.81
N ALA A 250 -19.59 -13.83 12.58
CA ALA A 250 -19.04 -14.73 13.61
C ALA A 250 -18.57 -13.98 14.86
N TRP A 251 -17.97 -12.81 14.72
CA TRP A 251 -17.53 -11.98 15.86
C TRP A 251 -18.71 -11.48 16.71
N ARG A 252 -19.78 -11.02 16.06
CA ARG A 252 -21.01 -10.59 16.76
C ARG A 252 -21.69 -11.77 17.46
N LEU A 253 -21.84 -12.88 16.76
CA LEU A 253 -22.49 -14.08 17.30
C LEU A 253 -21.71 -14.69 18.47
N SER A 254 -20.40 -14.50 18.52
CA SER A 254 -19.53 -14.91 19.63
C SER A 254 -19.49 -13.90 20.79
N GLY A 255 -20.35 -12.86 20.80
CA GLY A 255 -20.42 -11.89 21.88
C GLY A 255 -19.30 -10.85 21.86
N TYR A 256 -18.75 -10.51 20.68
CA TYR A 256 -17.72 -9.48 20.49
C TYR A 256 -16.42 -9.73 21.27
N PRO A 257 -15.77 -10.90 21.14
CA PRO A 257 -14.53 -11.16 21.85
C PRO A 257 -13.50 -10.05 21.61
N ALA A 258 -12.77 -9.69 22.66
CA ALA A 258 -11.72 -8.69 22.58
C ALA A 258 -10.63 -9.13 21.60
N ALA A 259 -9.95 -8.16 20.99
CA ALA A 259 -8.80 -8.46 20.17
C ALA A 259 -7.63 -8.96 21.00
N ASP A 260 -6.93 -9.99 20.51
CA ASP A 260 -5.71 -10.48 21.13
C ASP A 260 -4.56 -9.49 20.84
N GLY A 261 -3.92 -9.01 21.89
CA GLY A 261 -2.69 -8.20 21.78
C GLY A 261 -2.79 -6.78 22.35
N PRO A 262 -1.68 -6.06 22.42
CA PRO A 262 -1.63 -4.71 22.98
C PRO A 262 -2.37 -3.72 22.09
N ALA A 263 -3.09 -2.79 22.71
CA ALA A 263 -3.77 -1.71 21.98
C ALA A 263 -2.80 -0.94 21.07
N ARG A 264 -3.24 -0.66 19.84
CA ARG A 264 -2.44 0.08 18.86
C ARG A 264 -2.10 1.48 19.40
N ARG A 265 -0.82 1.79 19.56
CA ARG A 265 -0.38 3.13 19.93
C ARG A 265 -0.71 4.10 18.80
N VAL A 266 -1.45 5.17 19.14
CA VAL A 266 -1.67 6.30 18.22
C VAL A 266 -0.34 7.04 18.07
N GLN A 267 0.21 7.07 16.86
CA GLN A 267 1.41 7.85 16.56
C GLN A 267 1.07 9.35 16.60
N LYS A 268 1.74 10.10 17.47
CA LYS A 268 1.67 11.56 17.43
C LYS A 268 2.32 12.06 16.13
N PHE A 269 1.75 13.10 15.53
CA PHE A 269 2.33 13.73 14.34
C PHE A 269 3.31 14.85 14.72
N ALA A 270 2.95 15.64 15.74
CA ALA A 270 3.75 16.77 16.20
C ALA A 270 5.14 16.32 16.70
N GLY A 271 6.18 17.01 16.26
CA GLY A 271 7.58 16.74 16.63
C GLY A 271 8.23 15.55 15.91
N THR A 272 7.53 14.90 14.99
CA THR A 272 8.10 13.75 14.26
C THR A 272 8.88 14.16 13.01
N ASP A 273 9.81 13.31 12.58
CA ASP A 273 10.54 13.47 11.32
C ASP A 273 9.60 13.63 10.11
N ARG A 274 8.42 13.02 10.14
CA ARG A 274 7.38 13.21 9.11
C ARG A 274 6.92 14.68 9.04
N GLN A 275 6.76 15.34 10.18
CA GLN A 275 6.40 16.76 10.21
C GLN A 275 7.55 17.63 9.68
N VAL A 276 8.78 17.39 10.13
CA VAL A 276 9.97 18.13 9.69
C VAL A 276 10.17 18.03 8.19
N ARG A 277 10.16 16.79 7.65
CA ARG A 277 10.26 16.56 6.21
C ARG A 277 9.17 17.30 5.43
N GLY A 278 7.94 17.33 5.95
CA GLY A 278 6.84 18.08 5.34
C GLY A 278 7.11 19.58 5.30
N ARG A 279 7.64 20.17 6.40
CA ARG A 279 7.99 21.59 6.48
C ARG A 279 9.12 21.99 5.53
N LEU A 280 10.17 21.16 5.44
CA LEU A 280 11.27 21.38 4.50
C LEU A 280 10.78 21.34 3.04
N LEU A 281 9.96 20.35 2.69
CA LEU A 281 9.37 20.29 1.35
C LEU A 281 8.41 21.44 1.05
N ASP A 282 7.70 21.98 2.05
CA ASP A 282 6.83 23.14 1.82
C ASP A 282 7.63 24.39 1.44
N VAL A 283 8.84 24.61 2.01
CA VAL A 283 9.75 25.67 1.59
C VAL A 283 10.16 25.50 0.13
N LEU A 284 10.60 24.30 -0.24
CA LEU A 284 11.08 24.01 -1.60
C LEU A 284 9.97 24.05 -2.64
N ARG A 285 8.74 23.66 -2.30
CA ARG A 285 7.58 23.76 -3.19
C ARG A 285 7.18 25.20 -3.49
N ALA A 286 7.35 26.09 -2.50
CA ALA A 286 7.04 27.52 -2.63
C ALA A 286 8.11 28.29 -3.42
N ALA A 287 9.33 27.76 -3.49
CA ALA A 287 10.44 28.41 -4.17
C ALA A 287 10.41 28.14 -5.68
N ALA A 288 10.69 29.17 -6.48
CA ALA A 288 10.92 29.09 -7.91
C ALA A 288 12.37 28.70 -8.23
N GLU A 289 13.31 29.15 -7.38
CA GLU A 289 14.75 28.98 -7.52
C GLU A 289 15.30 28.14 -6.34
N PRO A 290 16.50 27.55 -6.47
CA PRO A 290 17.17 26.87 -5.37
C PRO A 290 17.32 27.79 -4.13
N VAL A 291 17.04 27.24 -2.94
CA VAL A 291 17.03 28.00 -1.68
C VAL A 291 18.32 27.78 -0.91
N GLU A 292 18.75 28.83 -0.21
CA GLU A 292 19.89 28.77 0.72
C GLU A 292 19.59 27.89 1.94
N PRO A 293 20.60 27.25 2.57
CA PRO A 293 20.43 26.50 3.80
C PRO A 293 19.72 27.29 4.91
N ALA A 294 19.92 28.61 4.96
CA ALA A 294 19.28 29.50 5.92
C ALA A 294 17.74 29.54 5.82
N ALA A 295 17.19 29.41 4.60
CA ALA A 295 15.75 29.34 4.39
C ALA A 295 15.16 28.04 4.98
N LEU A 296 15.85 26.92 4.83
CA LEU A 296 15.48 25.65 5.43
C LEU A 296 15.62 25.67 6.96
N ALA A 297 16.59 26.43 7.49
CA ALA A 297 16.78 26.58 8.93
C ALA A 297 15.56 27.22 9.61
N GLN A 298 14.84 28.10 8.94
CA GLN A 298 13.63 28.73 9.45
C GLN A 298 12.42 27.78 9.52
N ALA A 299 12.46 26.67 8.80
CA ALA A 299 11.34 25.71 8.78
C ALA A 299 11.24 24.85 10.04
N TRP A 300 12.36 24.65 10.76
CA TRP A 300 12.42 23.82 11.96
C TRP A 300 13.62 24.20 12.85
N ASP A 301 13.39 24.40 14.15
CA ASP A 301 14.40 24.95 15.09
C ASP A 301 15.49 23.91 15.45
N ASP A 302 15.11 22.63 15.65
CA ASP A 302 16.07 21.57 15.99
C ASP A 302 16.97 21.27 14.78
N ALA A 303 18.22 21.76 14.85
CA ALA A 303 19.20 21.62 13.77
C ALA A 303 19.57 20.15 13.48
N VAL A 304 19.66 19.31 14.50
CA VAL A 304 20.04 17.89 14.34
C VAL A 304 18.92 17.13 13.65
N GLN A 305 17.68 17.33 14.09
CA GLN A 305 16.52 16.70 13.47
C GLN A 305 16.31 17.22 12.03
N ARG A 306 16.51 18.52 11.80
CA ARG A 306 16.41 19.13 10.48
C ARG A 306 17.43 18.55 9.49
N SER A 307 18.72 18.47 9.88
CA SER A 307 19.77 17.89 9.04
C SER A 307 19.43 16.45 8.67
N ARG A 308 19.16 15.59 9.65
CA ARG A 308 18.78 14.20 9.41
C ARG A 308 17.57 14.05 8.47
N CYS A 309 16.58 14.93 8.62
CA CYS A 309 15.40 14.91 7.75
C CYS A 309 15.72 15.38 6.33
N LEU A 310 16.59 16.39 6.17
CA LEU A 310 17.07 16.85 4.88
C LEU A 310 17.88 15.77 4.16
N ASP A 311 18.82 15.14 4.85
CA ASP A 311 19.60 14.00 4.31
C ASP A 311 18.67 12.88 3.82
N SER A 312 17.64 12.58 4.61
CA SER A 312 16.63 11.59 4.23
C SER A 312 15.81 12.02 3.00
N LEU A 313 15.57 13.32 2.78
CA LEU A 313 14.89 13.82 1.57
C LEU A 313 15.78 13.75 0.33
N LEU A 314 17.10 14.00 0.48
CA LEU A 314 18.11 13.82 -0.57
C LEU A 314 18.21 12.34 -0.98
N VAL A 315 18.34 11.44 -0.02
CA VAL A 315 18.37 9.98 -0.28
C VAL A 315 17.09 9.50 -0.97
N ASP A 316 15.94 10.05 -0.60
CA ASP A 316 14.65 9.72 -1.22
C ASP A 316 14.46 10.32 -2.62
N GLY A 317 15.39 11.14 -3.12
CA GLY A 317 15.30 11.83 -4.41
C GLY A 317 14.19 12.88 -4.47
N LEU A 318 13.78 13.39 -3.31
CA LEU A 318 12.74 14.43 -3.19
C LEU A 318 13.31 15.84 -3.15
N VAL A 319 14.60 15.95 -2.92
CA VAL A 319 15.39 17.17 -2.87
C VAL A 319 16.72 16.89 -3.56
N VAL A 320 17.27 17.88 -4.21
CA VAL A 320 18.63 17.87 -4.74
C VAL A 320 19.42 19.02 -4.12
N GLN A 321 20.72 18.82 -3.91
CA GLN A 321 21.67 19.86 -3.56
C GLN A 321 22.40 20.29 -4.83
N THR A 322 22.47 21.57 -5.05
CA THR A 322 23.18 22.17 -6.20
C THR A 322 24.67 22.32 -5.90
N ASP A 323 25.49 22.55 -6.91
CA ASP A 323 26.95 22.69 -6.77
C ASP A 323 27.35 23.91 -5.89
N ASP A 324 26.47 24.89 -5.72
CA ASP A 324 26.65 26.06 -4.87
C ASP A 324 25.96 25.92 -3.50
N ASP A 325 25.81 24.67 -3.04
CA ASP A 325 25.27 24.30 -1.71
C ASP A 325 23.82 24.75 -1.44
N ARG A 326 23.05 25.11 -2.47
CA ARG A 326 21.61 25.39 -2.34
C ARG A 326 20.78 24.12 -2.53
N PHE A 327 19.50 24.18 -2.21
CA PHE A 327 18.58 23.06 -2.29
C PHE A 327 17.38 23.38 -3.18
N SER A 328 16.97 22.41 -4.01
CA SER A 328 15.78 22.52 -4.84
C SER A 328 15.00 21.19 -4.91
N LEU A 329 13.81 21.24 -5.50
CA LEU A 329 13.16 20.03 -5.98
C LEU A 329 13.92 19.49 -7.22
N PRO A 330 13.93 18.17 -7.46
CA PRO A 330 14.59 17.57 -8.62
C PRO A 330 13.94 18.01 -9.94
N GLU A 331 14.76 18.23 -10.98
CA GLU A 331 14.33 18.59 -12.34
C GLU A 331 13.82 17.41 -13.15
#